data_6d4bb27dd7d9e420b66f095fde582195
#
_entry.id   6d4bb27dd7d9e420b66f095fde582195
#
_cell.length_a   1.000
_cell.length_b   1.000
_cell.length_c   1.000
_cell.angle_alpha   90.00
_cell.angle_beta   90.00
_cell.angle_gamma   90.00
#
_symmetry.space_group_name_H-M   'P 1'
#
loop_
_entity.id
_entity.type
_entity.pdbx_description
1 polymer ?
#
loop_
_entity_poly.entity_id
_entity_poly.type
_entity_poly.pdbx_seq_one_letter_code
_entity_poly.pdbx_strand_id
1 'polypeptide(L)'
;MRAVVIESYGGPEVLAICEVPAPEPGPDEVLVDVVASALNRADLLQRMGLYPGPSMEYEVPGLEFAGRVASVGEAVGRWLVGDEVMAITSGGAHAEQAVVHADQAMAVPAGMSLADAGALPEVFITAWDALVLQGGLQPGGTALVHAGASGVGTAAIQLCRSMGAEGGVTASGSKCAACTELGASLAVDYTTDDWLAAVRDHTGGRGVDVVLDVVGGDYLDRNVDALAVGGTIVQGGVMGGGKATFGLGKLLPKRATIVGTVLRGRSLDEKVAVSRAFADEVVPRFEEGMLRVVVDRRFDLDDIAAAHVHMEGNANVGKIALDVRTG
;
A
#
# COMPACT_ATOMS: atom_id res chain seq x y z
N MET A 1 22.70 -1.33 15.06
CA MET A 1 22.15 -0.54 13.94
C MET A 1 21.14 0.46 14.44
N ARG A 2 20.96 1.57 13.75
CA ARG A 2 19.93 2.55 14.09
C ARG A 2 18.56 2.08 13.58
N ALA A 3 17.54 2.23 14.42
CA ALA A 3 16.16 1.91 14.08
C ALA A 3 15.18 2.85 14.78
N VAL A 4 14.02 3.05 14.17
CA VAL A 4 12.87 3.66 14.85
C VAL A 4 12.29 2.64 15.82
N VAL A 5 12.13 3.01 17.10
CA VAL A 5 11.54 2.16 18.12
C VAL A 5 10.29 2.84 18.68
N ILE A 6 9.23 2.06 18.84
CA ILE A 6 8.02 2.46 19.57
C ILE A 6 8.19 2.02 21.03
N GLU A 7 8.60 2.94 21.89
CA GLU A 7 8.82 2.64 23.30
C GLU A 7 7.50 2.54 24.11
N SER A 8 6.48 3.23 23.66
CA SER A 8 5.13 3.21 24.23
C SER A 8 4.12 3.65 23.17
N TYR A 9 2.86 3.33 23.35
CA TYR A 9 1.83 3.76 22.41
C TYR A 9 1.36 5.20 22.69
N GLY A 10 1.23 5.99 21.63
CA GLY A 10 0.87 7.42 21.78
C GLY A 10 0.93 8.24 20.52
N GLY A 11 1.21 9.53 20.69
CA GLY A 11 1.45 10.48 19.61
C GLY A 11 2.81 10.30 18.92
N PRO A 12 3.17 11.16 17.94
CA PRO A 12 4.45 11.06 17.24
C PRO A 12 5.69 11.14 18.14
N GLU A 13 5.56 11.73 19.31
CA GLU A 13 6.62 11.91 20.30
C GLU A 13 7.13 10.59 20.93
N VAL A 14 6.42 9.49 20.78
CA VAL A 14 6.83 8.18 21.30
C VAL A 14 7.80 7.44 20.37
N LEU A 15 8.05 7.98 19.18
CA LEU A 15 8.99 7.41 18.23
C LEU A 15 10.41 7.86 18.57
N ALA A 16 11.29 6.92 18.84
CA ALA A 16 12.69 7.19 19.15
C ALA A 16 13.63 6.51 18.15
N ILE A 17 14.74 7.18 17.82
CA ILE A 17 15.84 6.51 17.11
C ILE A 17 16.75 5.87 18.16
N CYS A 18 16.83 4.54 18.12
CA CYS A 18 17.63 3.77 19.06
C CYS A 18 18.69 2.93 18.34
N GLU A 19 19.80 2.67 19.04
CA GLU A 19 20.75 1.63 18.66
C GLU A 19 20.21 0.28 19.13
N VAL A 20 19.92 -0.62 18.19
CA VAL A 20 19.43 -1.97 18.45
C VAL A 20 20.38 -3.00 17.82
N PRO A 21 20.39 -4.25 18.28
CA PRO A 21 21.14 -5.31 17.62
C PRO A 21 20.72 -5.44 16.14
N ALA A 22 21.70 -5.66 15.27
CA ALA A 22 21.38 -5.99 13.87
C ALA A 22 20.72 -7.36 13.80
N PRO A 23 19.67 -7.57 12.98
CA PRO A 23 19.09 -8.88 12.81
C PRO A 23 20.05 -9.79 12.03
N GLU A 24 20.00 -11.09 12.32
CA GLU A 24 20.75 -12.11 11.60
C GLU A 24 19.79 -12.86 10.65
N PRO A 25 20.14 -13.06 9.38
CA PRO A 25 19.27 -13.79 8.47
C PRO A 25 19.27 -15.30 8.81
N GLY A 26 18.09 -15.90 8.80
CA GLY A 26 17.94 -17.35 8.83
C GLY A 26 18.43 -18.00 7.52
N PRO A 27 18.39 -19.36 7.43
CA PRO A 27 18.91 -20.09 6.27
C PRO A 27 18.30 -19.65 4.94
N ASP A 28 17.01 -19.33 4.91
CA ASP A 28 16.25 -18.98 3.71
C ASP A 28 16.02 -17.46 3.58
N GLU A 29 16.74 -16.64 4.33
CA GLU A 29 16.55 -15.20 4.42
C GLU A 29 17.74 -14.42 3.88
N VAL A 30 17.51 -13.17 3.54
CA VAL A 30 18.55 -12.19 3.20
C VAL A 30 18.52 -11.04 4.19
N LEU A 31 19.69 -10.59 4.60
CA LEU A 31 19.89 -9.32 5.30
C LEU A 31 20.10 -8.23 4.26
N VAL A 32 19.38 -7.14 4.38
CA VAL A 32 19.44 -6.02 3.46
C VAL A 32 19.87 -4.76 4.21
N ASP A 33 20.89 -4.07 3.69
CA ASP A 33 21.21 -2.69 4.05
C ASP A 33 20.15 -1.79 3.44
N VAL A 34 19.25 -1.26 4.27
CA VAL A 34 18.11 -0.46 3.82
C VAL A 34 18.60 0.93 3.42
N VAL A 35 18.27 1.33 2.21
CA VAL A 35 18.52 2.69 1.69
C VAL A 35 17.29 3.56 1.91
N ALA A 36 16.10 3.04 1.61
CA ALA A 36 14.86 3.76 1.77
C ALA A 36 13.72 2.85 2.24
N SER A 37 12.78 3.45 2.94
CA SER A 37 11.50 2.89 3.37
C SER A 37 10.40 3.91 3.10
N ALA A 38 9.17 3.67 3.52
CA ALA A 38 8.10 4.66 3.43
C ALA A 38 7.02 4.43 4.47
N LEU A 39 6.36 5.53 4.87
CA LEU A 39 5.24 5.46 5.79
C LEU A 39 3.99 4.88 5.12
N ASN A 40 3.28 4.09 5.90
CA ASN A 40 1.95 3.58 5.61
C ASN A 40 0.99 3.97 6.73
N ARG A 41 -0.32 4.05 6.46
CA ARG A 41 -1.31 4.37 7.50
C ARG A 41 -1.27 3.38 8.68
N ALA A 42 -0.88 2.14 8.40
CA ALA A 42 -0.69 1.10 9.39
C ALA A 42 0.40 1.44 10.43
N ASP A 43 1.46 2.17 10.06
CA ASP A 43 2.51 2.58 10.98
C ASP A 43 1.98 3.56 12.04
N LEU A 44 1.06 4.47 11.63
CA LEU A 44 0.38 5.36 12.56
C LEU A 44 -0.49 4.56 13.56
N LEU A 45 -1.24 3.60 13.03
CA LEU A 45 -2.10 2.73 13.86
C LEU A 45 -1.26 1.85 14.79
N GLN A 46 -0.10 1.37 14.34
CA GLN A 46 0.83 0.61 15.16
C GLN A 46 1.36 1.47 16.30
N ARG A 47 1.86 2.67 16.01
CA ARG A 47 2.31 3.62 17.02
C ARG A 47 1.23 3.93 18.07
N MET A 48 -0.04 3.99 17.66
CA MET A 48 -1.19 4.20 18.55
C MET A 48 -1.63 2.94 19.31
N GLY A 49 -1.01 1.78 19.07
CA GLY A 49 -1.43 0.50 19.66
C GLY A 49 -2.72 -0.08 19.08
N LEU A 50 -3.19 0.44 17.95
CA LEU A 50 -4.44 0.03 17.28
C LEU A 50 -4.23 -1.03 16.20
N TYR A 51 -2.99 -1.28 15.80
CA TYR A 51 -2.62 -2.28 14.80
C TYR A 51 -1.27 -2.91 15.19
N PRO A 52 -1.26 -3.82 16.19
CA PRO A 52 -0.03 -4.37 16.74
C PRO A 52 0.81 -5.09 15.67
N GLY A 53 2.11 -4.88 15.74
CA GLY A 53 3.10 -5.57 14.93
C GLY A 53 3.34 -7.01 15.39
N PRO A 54 4.25 -7.74 14.71
CA PRO A 54 4.75 -9.00 15.24
C PRO A 54 5.44 -8.76 16.59
N SER A 55 5.44 -9.79 17.43
CA SER A 55 6.16 -9.72 18.71
C SER A 55 7.67 -9.67 18.43
N MET A 56 8.31 -8.58 18.83
CA MET A 56 9.74 -8.32 18.66
C MET A 56 10.30 -7.80 19.97
N GLU A 57 11.60 -7.99 20.21
CA GLU A 57 12.29 -7.44 21.40
C GLU A 57 12.23 -5.90 21.40
N TYR A 58 12.42 -5.30 20.22
CA TYR A 58 12.23 -3.88 19.97
C TYR A 58 11.11 -3.73 18.96
N GLU A 59 10.06 -2.98 19.27
CA GLU A 59 8.96 -2.74 18.33
C GLU A 59 9.37 -1.72 17.27
N VAL A 60 9.92 -2.22 16.17
CA VAL A 60 10.35 -1.43 15.01
C VAL A 60 9.25 -1.44 13.95
N PRO A 61 8.66 -0.28 13.60
CA PRO A 61 7.66 -0.19 12.54
C PRO A 61 8.28 -0.28 11.14
N GLY A 62 7.43 -0.11 10.12
CA GLY A 62 7.80 -0.11 8.71
C GLY A 62 7.43 -1.39 7.98
N LEU A 63 6.68 -1.26 6.88
CA LEU A 63 6.08 -2.39 6.16
C LEU A 63 6.74 -2.65 4.80
N GLU A 64 7.66 -1.81 4.38
CA GLU A 64 8.35 -1.92 3.09
C GLU A 64 9.71 -1.26 3.13
N PHE A 65 10.57 -1.72 2.27
CA PHE A 65 11.90 -1.11 2.08
C PHE A 65 12.47 -1.42 0.70
N ALA A 66 13.52 -0.68 0.32
CA ALA A 66 14.48 -1.04 -0.72
C ALA A 66 15.91 -0.82 -0.22
N GLY A 67 16.82 -1.65 -0.69
CA GLY A 67 18.22 -1.59 -0.27
C GLY A 67 19.08 -2.60 -1.02
N ARG A 68 20.28 -2.85 -0.47
CA ARG A 68 21.25 -3.80 -1.03
C ARG A 68 21.41 -5.00 -0.11
N VAL A 69 21.45 -6.18 -0.69
CA VAL A 69 21.73 -7.43 0.04
C VAL A 69 23.11 -7.32 0.70
N ALA A 70 23.15 -7.40 2.02
CA ALA A 70 24.37 -7.35 2.83
C ALA A 70 24.91 -8.73 3.14
N SER A 71 24.03 -9.70 3.38
CA SER A 71 24.37 -11.13 3.55
C SER A 71 23.18 -12.01 3.17
N VAL A 72 23.48 -13.28 2.91
CA VAL A 72 22.50 -14.29 2.50
C VAL A 72 22.59 -15.50 3.40
N GLY A 73 21.45 -16.13 3.72
CA GLY A 73 21.38 -17.40 4.41
C GLY A 73 21.94 -18.55 3.57
N GLU A 74 22.30 -19.65 4.21
CA GLU A 74 23.00 -20.79 3.57
C GLU A 74 22.19 -21.49 2.48
N ALA A 75 20.84 -21.42 2.52
CA ALA A 75 19.94 -22.01 1.53
C ALA A 75 19.57 -21.05 0.40
N VAL A 76 19.99 -19.79 0.46
CA VAL A 76 19.65 -18.77 -0.54
C VAL A 76 20.54 -18.91 -1.78
N GLY A 77 19.95 -19.22 -2.93
CA GLY A 77 20.65 -19.35 -4.20
C GLY A 77 20.31 -18.30 -5.26
N ARG A 78 19.30 -17.46 -5.01
CA ARG A 78 18.79 -16.49 -6.01
C ARG A 78 19.32 -15.07 -5.85
N TRP A 79 19.92 -14.74 -4.71
CA TRP A 79 20.44 -13.41 -4.40
C TRP A 79 21.93 -13.47 -4.10
N LEU A 80 22.63 -12.43 -4.49
CA LEU A 80 24.04 -12.21 -4.18
C LEU A 80 24.20 -10.95 -3.35
N VAL A 81 25.28 -10.89 -2.55
CA VAL A 81 25.65 -9.66 -1.84
C VAL A 81 25.86 -8.53 -2.84
N GLY A 82 25.22 -7.39 -2.58
CA GLY A 82 25.21 -6.21 -3.44
C GLY A 82 23.99 -6.10 -4.37
N ASP A 83 23.18 -7.14 -4.54
CA ASP A 83 21.96 -7.07 -5.34
C ASP A 83 21.00 -6.03 -4.77
N GLU A 84 20.35 -5.26 -5.65
CA GLU A 84 19.33 -4.28 -5.29
C GLU A 84 17.96 -4.94 -5.19
N VAL A 85 17.37 -4.88 -4.00
CA VAL A 85 16.10 -5.53 -3.70
C VAL A 85 15.12 -4.58 -3.03
N MET A 86 13.83 -4.88 -3.20
CA MET A 86 12.72 -4.27 -2.49
C MET A 86 11.81 -5.36 -1.94
N ALA A 87 11.10 -5.08 -0.84
CA ALA A 87 10.20 -6.04 -0.22
C ALA A 87 9.11 -5.39 0.62
N ILE A 88 8.01 -6.14 0.85
CA ILE A 88 7.08 -5.90 1.95
C ILE A 88 7.54 -6.68 3.17
N THR A 89 7.21 -6.18 4.37
CA THR A 89 7.49 -6.86 5.64
C THR A 89 6.30 -6.77 6.59
N SER A 90 6.36 -7.48 7.71
CA SER A 90 5.35 -7.34 8.77
C SER A 90 5.72 -6.29 9.83
N GLY A 91 6.88 -5.68 9.71
CA GLY A 91 7.51 -4.69 10.60
C GLY A 91 9.01 -4.69 10.37
N GLY A 92 9.74 -3.77 11.01
CA GLY A 92 11.21 -3.75 10.99
C GLY A 92 11.85 -2.96 9.85
N ALA A 93 11.07 -2.36 8.94
CA ALA A 93 11.65 -1.67 7.78
C ALA A 93 12.14 -0.23 8.07
N HIS A 94 11.73 0.39 9.17
CA HIS A 94 12.24 1.71 9.57
C HIS A 94 13.54 1.56 10.37
N ALA A 95 14.54 0.91 9.77
CA ALA A 95 15.84 0.60 10.35
C ALA A 95 16.92 0.52 9.27
N GLU A 96 18.18 0.66 9.66
CA GLU A 96 19.32 0.58 8.74
C GLU A 96 19.49 -0.79 8.09
N GLN A 97 18.98 -1.85 8.73
CA GLN A 97 18.99 -3.20 8.19
C GLN A 97 17.66 -3.91 8.45
N ALA A 98 17.25 -4.72 7.51
CA ALA A 98 16.06 -5.55 7.59
C ALA A 98 16.33 -6.95 7.05
N VAL A 99 15.67 -7.96 7.63
CA VAL A 99 15.69 -9.34 7.15
C VAL A 99 14.37 -9.63 6.43
N VAL A 100 14.47 -10.34 5.31
CA VAL A 100 13.30 -10.82 4.57
C VAL A 100 13.58 -12.19 3.97
N HIS A 101 12.55 -13.05 3.86
CA HIS A 101 12.67 -14.32 3.17
C HIS A 101 13.09 -14.10 1.71
N ALA A 102 14.06 -14.85 1.23
CA ALA A 102 14.67 -14.68 -0.10
C ALA A 102 13.63 -14.69 -1.24
N ASP A 103 12.60 -15.51 -1.12
CA ASP A 103 11.54 -15.64 -2.11
C ASP A 103 10.48 -14.53 -2.06
N GLN A 104 10.43 -13.78 -0.97
CA GLN A 104 9.59 -12.60 -0.83
C GLN A 104 10.26 -11.33 -1.36
N ALA A 105 11.61 -11.30 -1.35
CA ALA A 105 12.38 -10.22 -1.93
C ALA A 105 12.20 -10.16 -3.45
N MET A 106 12.08 -8.96 -4.00
CA MET A 106 11.91 -8.67 -5.42
C MET A 106 13.05 -7.79 -5.91
N ALA A 107 13.47 -7.97 -7.17
CA ALA A 107 14.42 -7.07 -7.79
C ALA A 107 13.82 -5.66 -7.93
N VAL A 108 14.64 -4.65 -7.72
CA VAL A 108 14.25 -3.26 -8.02
C VAL A 108 14.07 -3.11 -9.54
N PRO A 109 12.98 -2.46 -10.03
CA PRO A 109 12.79 -2.24 -11.46
C PRO A 109 14.00 -1.56 -12.10
N ALA A 110 14.41 -2.01 -13.27
CA ALA A 110 15.56 -1.46 -13.97
C ALA A 110 15.40 0.06 -14.19
N GLY A 111 16.44 0.82 -13.82
CA GLY A 111 16.46 2.27 -13.94
C GLY A 111 15.75 3.04 -12.80
N MET A 112 15.13 2.35 -11.84
CA MET A 112 14.54 2.99 -10.65
C MET A 112 15.60 3.18 -9.57
N SER A 113 15.58 4.33 -8.89
CA SER A 113 16.43 4.56 -7.73
C SER A 113 15.96 3.74 -6.52
N LEU A 114 16.90 3.30 -5.67
CA LEU A 114 16.55 2.66 -4.39
C LEU A 114 15.67 3.56 -3.51
N ALA A 115 15.90 4.88 -3.58
CA ALA A 115 15.10 5.85 -2.87
C ALA A 115 13.61 5.82 -3.28
N ASP A 116 13.29 5.66 -4.56
CA ASP A 116 11.91 5.53 -5.04
C ASP A 116 11.37 4.11 -4.80
N ALA A 117 12.20 3.10 -5.00
CA ALA A 117 11.82 1.70 -4.80
C ALA A 117 11.40 1.39 -3.35
N GLY A 118 11.93 2.12 -2.35
CA GLY A 118 11.53 1.97 -0.95
C GLY A 118 10.08 2.38 -0.65
N ALA A 119 9.40 3.05 -1.57
CA ALA A 119 8.01 3.49 -1.41
C ALA A 119 7.04 2.80 -2.38
N LEU A 120 7.49 1.73 -3.06
CA LEU A 120 6.74 1.03 -4.11
C LEU A 120 5.96 -0.18 -3.59
N PRO A 121 6.57 -1.14 -2.83
CA PRO A 121 5.99 -2.48 -2.65
C PRO A 121 4.62 -2.48 -2.00
N GLU A 122 4.48 -1.85 -0.82
CA GLU A 122 3.27 -1.96 0.00
C GLU A 122 2.03 -1.45 -0.74
N VAL A 123 2.14 -0.28 -1.37
CA VAL A 123 0.97 0.37 -1.98
C VAL A 123 0.60 -0.23 -3.33
N PHE A 124 1.59 -0.64 -4.14
CA PHE A 124 1.31 -1.24 -5.43
C PHE A 124 0.85 -2.70 -5.30
N ILE A 125 1.46 -3.48 -4.40
CA ILE A 125 0.98 -4.85 -4.11
C ILE A 125 -0.43 -4.79 -3.53
N THR A 126 -0.69 -3.87 -2.55
CA THR A 126 -2.03 -3.71 -1.96
C THR A 126 -3.07 -3.36 -3.01
N ALA A 127 -2.77 -2.40 -3.89
CA ALA A 127 -3.72 -1.98 -4.94
C ALA A 127 -3.95 -3.09 -5.97
N TRP A 128 -2.88 -3.77 -6.41
CA TRP A 128 -2.97 -4.85 -7.38
C TRP A 128 -3.67 -6.10 -6.82
N ASP A 129 -3.31 -6.51 -5.60
CA ASP A 129 -4.02 -7.60 -4.91
C ASP A 129 -5.51 -7.28 -4.79
N ALA A 130 -5.85 -6.09 -4.32
CA ALA A 130 -7.25 -5.72 -4.12
C ALA A 130 -8.03 -5.63 -5.43
N LEU A 131 -7.48 -4.99 -6.46
CA LEU A 131 -8.19 -4.80 -7.72
C LEU A 131 -8.25 -6.09 -8.55
N VAL A 132 -7.12 -6.80 -8.66
CA VAL A 132 -6.98 -7.93 -9.58
C VAL A 132 -7.21 -9.27 -8.91
N LEU A 133 -6.45 -9.59 -7.86
CA LEU A 133 -6.50 -10.92 -7.25
C LEU A 133 -7.79 -11.14 -6.46
N GLN A 134 -8.20 -10.16 -5.67
CA GLN A 134 -9.40 -10.26 -4.83
C GLN A 134 -10.65 -9.75 -5.56
N GLY A 135 -10.51 -8.65 -6.29
CA GLY A 135 -11.61 -7.96 -6.97
C GLY A 135 -11.96 -8.54 -8.33
N GLY A 136 -11.01 -9.22 -8.98
CA GLY A 136 -11.21 -9.80 -10.31
C GLY A 136 -11.34 -8.79 -11.44
N LEU A 137 -10.78 -7.57 -11.28
CA LEU A 137 -10.83 -6.52 -12.32
C LEU A 137 -10.17 -7.02 -13.60
N GLN A 138 -10.88 -6.86 -14.71
CA GLN A 138 -10.43 -7.25 -16.04
C GLN A 138 -10.13 -6.02 -16.92
N PRO A 139 -9.33 -6.16 -17.99
CA PRO A 139 -9.24 -5.12 -19.03
C PRO A 139 -10.62 -4.72 -19.54
N GLY A 140 -10.86 -3.40 -19.69
CA GLY A 140 -12.17 -2.84 -20.03
C GLY A 140 -13.16 -2.78 -18.89
N GLY A 141 -12.82 -3.29 -17.71
CA GLY A 141 -13.63 -3.17 -16.50
C GLY A 141 -13.53 -1.78 -15.86
N THR A 142 -14.33 -1.53 -14.84
CA THR A 142 -14.40 -0.24 -14.13
C THR A 142 -14.21 -0.47 -12.64
N ALA A 143 -13.31 0.29 -12.02
CA ALA A 143 -13.09 0.29 -10.58
C ALA A 143 -13.45 1.64 -9.95
N LEU A 144 -13.91 1.61 -8.70
CA LEU A 144 -14.01 2.78 -7.82
C LEU A 144 -13.03 2.62 -6.66
N VAL A 145 -12.18 3.61 -6.44
CA VAL A 145 -11.17 3.58 -5.38
C VAL A 145 -11.39 4.74 -4.43
N HIS A 146 -11.71 4.44 -3.19
CA HIS A 146 -11.82 5.46 -2.15
C HIS A 146 -10.45 5.89 -1.65
N ALA A 147 -10.33 7.17 -1.24
CA ALA A 147 -9.06 7.82 -0.92
C ALA A 147 -8.05 7.78 -2.09
N GLY A 148 -8.50 8.19 -3.28
CA GLY A 148 -7.74 8.12 -4.55
C GLY A 148 -6.38 8.81 -4.55
N ALA A 149 -6.18 9.82 -3.71
CA ALA A 149 -4.91 10.52 -3.57
C ALA A 149 -3.96 9.90 -2.53
N SER A 150 -4.34 8.81 -1.86
CA SER A 150 -3.44 8.07 -0.97
C SER A 150 -2.38 7.30 -1.77
N GLY A 151 -1.37 6.74 -1.09
CA GLY A 151 -0.38 5.88 -1.74
C GLY A 151 -1.04 4.73 -2.52
N VAL A 152 -1.98 4.01 -1.88
CA VAL A 152 -2.74 2.92 -2.54
C VAL A 152 -3.61 3.46 -3.67
N GLY A 153 -4.26 4.63 -3.48
CA GLY A 153 -5.11 5.24 -4.50
C GLY A 153 -4.33 5.65 -5.74
N THR A 154 -3.17 6.30 -5.58
CA THR A 154 -2.30 6.70 -6.70
C THR A 154 -1.74 5.50 -7.46
N ALA A 155 -1.45 4.39 -6.77
CA ALA A 155 -1.08 3.12 -7.39
C ALA A 155 -2.26 2.52 -8.17
N ALA A 156 -3.44 2.47 -7.54
CA ALA A 156 -4.65 1.90 -8.15
C ALA A 156 -5.07 2.60 -9.45
N ILE A 157 -5.03 3.93 -9.50
CA ILE A 157 -5.31 4.72 -10.73
C ILE A 157 -4.40 4.26 -11.86
N GLN A 158 -3.10 4.20 -11.59
CA GLN A 158 -2.11 3.85 -12.60
C GLN A 158 -2.23 2.38 -13.04
N LEU A 159 -2.50 1.47 -12.09
CA LEU A 159 -2.74 0.05 -12.41
C LEU A 159 -3.96 -0.11 -13.31
N CYS A 160 -5.11 0.52 -12.99
CA CYS A 160 -6.28 0.50 -13.86
C CYS A 160 -5.92 0.94 -15.28
N ARG A 161 -5.29 2.12 -15.41
CA ARG A 161 -4.87 2.65 -16.72
C ARG A 161 -3.93 1.70 -17.48
N SER A 162 -2.92 1.13 -16.79
CA SER A 162 -1.94 0.23 -17.41
C SER A 162 -2.54 -1.10 -17.88
N MET A 163 -3.70 -1.49 -17.31
CA MET A 163 -4.45 -2.68 -17.68
C MET A 163 -5.54 -2.42 -18.73
N GLY A 164 -5.76 -1.16 -19.13
CA GLY A 164 -6.88 -0.79 -19.99
C GLY A 164 -8.23 -0.86 -19.29
N ALA A 165 -8.27 -0.69 -17.95
CA ALA A 165 -9.48 -0.55 -17.16
C ALA A 165 -9.72 0.92 -16.77
N GLU A 166 -10.95 1.28 -16.42
CA GLU A 166 -11.29 2.61 -15.92
C GLU A 166 -11.17 2.65 -14.40
N GLY A 167 -10.46 3.66 -13.88
CA GLY A 167 -10.30 3.91 -12.45
C GLY A 167 -10.95 5.22 -12.03
N GLY A 168 -12.17 5.16 -11.47
CA GLY A 168 -12.80 6.29 -10.80
C GLY A 168 -12.34 6.36 -9.34
N VAL A 169 -12.24 7.56 -8.79
CA VAL A 169 -11.80 7.76 -7.40
C VAL A 169 -12.64 8.78 -6.62
N THR A 170 -12.63 8.65 -5.29
CA THR A 170 -13.04 9.73 -4.38
C THR A 170 -11.83 10.32 -3.69
N ALA A 171 -11.73 11.63 -3.63
CA ALA A 171 -10.67 12.35 -2.93
C ALA A 171 -11.23 13.65 -2.34
N SER A 172 -10.48 14.37 -1.50
CA SER A 172 -10.81 15.76 -1.15
C SER A 172 -10.53 16.67 -2.35
N GLY A 173 -11.32 17.73 -2.53
CA GLY A 173 -11.33 18.56 -3.75
C GLY A 173 -9.97 19.08 -4.20
N SER A 174 -9.13 19.51 -3.26
CA SER A 174 -7.76 19.96 -3.57
C SER A 174 -6.86 18.88 -4.20
N LYS A 175 -7.25 17.59 -4.13
CA LYS A 175 -6.48 16.45 -4.61
C LYS A 175 -7.06 15.80 -5.87
N CYS A 176 -8.30 16.16 -6.27
CA CYS A 176 -8.94 15.57 -7.44
C CYS A 176 -8.15 15.84 -8.72
N ALA A 177 -7.58 17.05 -8.88
CA ALA A 177 -6.75 17.38 -10.03
C ALA A 177 -5.55 16.42 -10.18
N ALA A 178 -4.83 16.15 -9.08
CA ALA A 178 -3.71 15.22 -9.10
C ALA A 178 -4.13 13.78 -9.45
N CYS A 179 -5.31 13.34 -9.00
CA CYS A 179 -5.86 12.04 -9.40
C CYS A 179 -6.15 11.98 -10.91
N THR A 180 -6.72 13.06 -11.47
CA THR A 180 -7.00 13.16 -12.91
C THR A 180 -5.70 13.15 -13.73
N GLU A 181 -4.67 13.89 -13.29
CA GLU A 181 -3.34 13.91 -13.94
C GLU A 181 -2.66 12.54 -13.94
N LEU A 182 -2.91 11.71 -12.92
CA LEU A 182 -2.45 10.32 -12.86
C LEU A 182 -3.22 9.39 -13.80
N GLY A 183 -4.37 9.84 -14.32
CA GLY A 183 -5.17 9.08 -15.25
C GLY A 183 -6.46 8.50 -14.69
N ALA A 184 -6.97 9.04 -13.57
CA ALA A 184 -8.31 8.68 -13.11
C ALA A 184 -9.36 9.09 -14.15
N SER A 185 -10.25 8.16 -14.51
CA SER A 185 -11.35 8.40 -15.45
C SER A 185 -12.47 9.28 -14.85
N LEU A 186 -12.57 9.26 -13.52
CA LEU A 186 -13.47 10.08 -12.71
C LEU A 186 -12.75 10.42 -11.38
N ALA A 187 -12.78 11.68 -10.97
CA ALA A 187 -12.30 12.11 -9.65
C ALA A 187 -13.38 12.95 -8.97
N VAL A 188 -13.95 12.46 -7.87
CA VAL A 188 -15.08 13.10 -7.18
C VAL A 188 -14.62 13.66 -5.85
N ASP A 189 -14.93 14.94 -5.61
CA ASP A 189 -14.76 15.54 -4.28
C ASP A 189 -15.86 15.05 -3.34
N TYR A 190 -15.53 14.07 -2.51
CA TYR A 190 -16.49 13.50 -1.55
C TYR A 190 -16.94 14.48 -0.47
N THR A 191 -16.30 15.66 -0.36
CA THR A 191 -16.65 16.67 0.65
C THR A 191 -17.79 17.57 0.21
N THR A 192 -18.00 17.72 -1.11
CA THR A 192 -19.00 18.62 -1.70
C THR A 192 -19.99 17.88 -2.58
N ASP A 193 -19.60 16.74 -3.17
CA ASP A 193 -20.37 16.07 -4.20
C ASP A 193 -20.94 14.74 -3.74
N ASP A 194 -22.06 14.34 -4.35
CA ASP A 194 -22.58 12.99 -4.23
C ASP A 194 -21.81 12.04 -5.13
N TRP A 195 -20.78 11.42 -4.57
CA TRP A 195 -19.92 10.51 -5.32
C TRP A 195 -20.68 9.29 -5.90
N LEU A 196 -21.76 8.82 -5.25
CA LEU A 196 -22.55 7.70 -5.78
C LEU A 196 -23.32 8.12 -7.03
N ALA A 197 -23.92 9.31 -7.03
CA ALA A 197 -24.59 9.86 -8.21
C ALA A 197 -23.58 10.05 -9.36
N ALA A 198 -22.39 10.63 -9.08
CA ALA A 198 -21.34 10.83 -10.07
C ALA A 198 -20.86 9.50 -10.68
N VAL A 199 -20.66 8.45 -9.87
CA VAL A 199 -20.28 7.11 -10.34
C VAL A 199 -21.39 6.50 -11.22
N ARG A 200 -22.65 6.65 -10.83
CA ARG A 200 -23.78 6.15 -11.63
C ARG A 200 -23.87 6.85 -12.99
N ASP A 201 -23.71 8.16 -13.00
CA ASP A 201 -23.73 8.93 -14.24
C ASP A 201 -22.56 8.54 -15.15
N HIS A 202 -21.35 8.44 -14.60
CA HIS A 202 -20.15 8.05 -15.32
C HIS A 202 -20.26 6.66 -15.96
N THR A 203 -20.88 5.72 -15.26
CA THR A 203 -21.07 4.33 -15.73
C THR A 203 -22.37 4.10 -16.50
N GLY A 204 -23.13 5.17 -16.83
CA GLY A 204 -24.44 5.06 -17.47
C GLY A 204 -25.45 4.23 -16.69
N GLY A 205 -25.35 4.21 -15.36
CA GLY A 205 -26.19 3.44 -14.46
C GLY A 205 -25.82 1.95 -14.27
N ARG A 206 -24.78 1.46 -15.00
CA ARG A 206 -24.30 0.06 -14.87
C ARG A 206 -23.70 -0.21 -13.49
N GLY A 207 -22.96 0.73 -12.96
CA GLY A 207 -22.12 0.58 -11.79
C GLY A 207 -20.73 0.05 -12.11
N VAL A 208 -19.88 -0.10 -11.06
CA VAL A 208 -18.48 -0.51 -11.17
C VAL A 208 -18.30 -2.00 -10.87
N ASP A 209 -17.30 -2.62 -11.47
CA ASP A 209 -17.01 -4.05 -11.28
C ASP A 209 -16.31 -4.30 -9.96
N VAL A 210 -15.42 -3.36 -9.54
CA VAL A 210 -14.68 -3.47 -8.29
C VAL A 210 -14.74 -2.16 -7.52
N VAL A 211 -14.95 -2.24 -6.20
CA VAL A 211 -14.73 -1.12 -5.27
C VAL A 211 -13.56 -1.48 -4.36
N LEU A 212 -12.50 -0.68 -4.38
CA LEU A 212 -11.44 -0.73 -3.37
C LEU A 212 -11.77 0.29 -2.27
N ASP A 213 -12.14 -0.23 -1.10
CA ASP A 213 -12.53 0.59 0.05
C ASP A 213 -11.52 0.49 1.19
N VAL A 214 -10.88 1.61 1.51
CA VAL A 214 -10.00 1.78 2.67
C VAL A 214 -10.65 2.65 3.75
N VAL A 215 -11.89 3.11 3.52
CA VAL A 215 -12.65 3.99 4.41
C VAL A 215 -13.55 3.20 5.35
N GLY A 216 -14.37 2.30 4.83
CA GLY A 216 -15.32 1.51 5.62
C GLY A 216 -16.47 2.34 6.21
N GLY A 217 -17.03 1.87 7.34
CA GLY A 217 -18.13 2.56 8.00
C GLY A 217 -19.35 2.75 7.09
N ASP A 218 -19.87 3.97 7.04
CA ASP A 218 -21.08 4.33 6.27
C ASP A 218 -20.90 4.26 4.74
N TYR A 219 -19.67 4.04 4.26
CA TYR A 219 -19.43 3.87 2.83
C TYR A 219 -19.98 2.54 2.30
N LEU A 220 -20.04 1.49 3.14
CA LEU A 220 -20.38 0.14 2.69
C LEU A 220 -21.75 0.05 2.02
N ASP A 221 -22.79 0.67 2.58
CA ASP A 221 -24.15 0.63 2.01
C ASP A 221 -24.20 1.28 0.61
N ARG A 222 -23.51 2.41 0.47
CA ARG A 222 -23.40 3.14 -0.79
C ARG A 222 -22.48 2.41 -1.78
N ASN A 223 -21.44 1.73 -1.31
CA ASN A 223 -20.57 0.89 -2.14
C ASN A 223 -21.35 -0.25 -2.80
N VAL A 224 -22.26 -0.89 -2.04
CA VAL A 224 -23.17 -1.91 -2.63
C VAL A 224 -24.03 -1.28 -3.73
N ASP A 225 -24.54 -0.05 -3.52
CA ASP A 225 -25.33 0.66 -4.53
C ASP A 225 -24.51 1.04 -5.78
N ALA A 226 -23.22 1.29 -5.63
CA ALA A 226 -22.32 1.62 -6.74
C ALA A 226 -21.91 0.44 -7.62
N LEU A 227 -22.00 -0.82 -7.09
CA LEU A 227 -21.58 -2.00 -7.83
C LEU A 227 -22.43 -2.27 -9.08
N ALA A 228 -21.81 -2.81 -10.09
CA ALA A 228 -22.45 -3.53 -11.17
C ALA A 228 -22.96 -4.91 -10.68
N VAL A 229 -23.75 -5.59 -11.50
CA VAL A 229 -24.19 -6.98 -11.21
C VAL A 229 -22.97 -7.91 -11.30
N GLY A 230 -22.70 -8.65 -10.26
CA GLY A 230 -21.53 -9.53 -10.11
C GLY A 230 -20.29 -8.81 -9.57
N GLY A 231 -20.41 -7.52 -9.20
CA GLY A 231 -19.28 -6.74 -8.71
C GLY A 231 -18.81 -7.12 -7.32
N THR A 232 -17.57 -6.72 -7.00
CA THR A 232 -16.88 -7.05 -5.74
C THR A 232 -16.47 -5.77 -4.98
N ILE A 233 -16.75 -5.73 -3.69
CA ILE A 233 -16.16 -4.76 -2.76
C ILE A 233 -14.97 -5.41 -2.07
N VAL A 234 -13.80 -4.81 -2.19
CA VAL A 234 -12.59 -5.22 -1.48
C VAL A 234 -12.30 -4.23 -0.36
N GLN A 235 -12.52 -4.67 0.88
CA GLN A 235 -12.28 -3.88 2.08
C GLN A 235 -10.82 -4.02 2.50
N GLY A 236 -10.02 -2.99 2.23
CA GLY A 236 -8.58 -2.94 2.56
C GLY A 236 -8.25 -2.07 3.78
N GLY A 237 -9.23 -1.37 4.37
CA GLY A 237 -9.04 -0.52 5.54
C GLY A 237 -10.35 -0.03 6.13
N VAL A 238 -10.28 0.61 7.30
CA VAL A 238 -11.46 1.06 8.06
C VAL A 238 -11.25 2.46 8.68
N MET A 239 -10.63 3.38 7.92
CA MET A 239 -10.30 4.73 8.41
C MET A 239 -11.51 5.53 8.90
N GLY A 240 -12.70 5.30 8.33
CA GLY A 240 -13.96 5.94 8.70
C GLY A 240 -14.76 5.14 9.73
N GLY A 241 -14.27 3.96 10.14
CA GLY A 241 -14.89 3.13 11.15
C GLY A 241 -14.94 1.64 10.79
N GLY A 242 -14.76 0.79 11.81
CA GLY A 242 -14.76 -0.69 11.66
C GLY A 242 -16.15 -1.34 11.74
N LYS A 243 -17.21 -0.54 11.88
CA LYS A 243 -18.60 -1.05 11.92
C LYS A 243 -19.41 -0.36 10.84
N ALA A 244 -20.25 -1.13 10.16
CA ALA A 244 -21.14 -0.64 9.11
C ALA A 244 -22.54 -1.22 9.29
N THR A 245 -23.55 -0.45 8.87
CA THR A 245 -24.92 -0.95 8.67
C THR A 245 -25.26 -0.81 7.20
N PHE A 246 -25.71 -1.87 6.57
CA PHE A 246 -26.13 -1.84 5.17
C PHE A 246 -27.35 -2.74 4.91
N GLY A 247 -28.05 -2.45 3.82
CA GLY A 247 -29.21 -3.22 3.40
C GLY A 247 -28.84 -4.56 2.79
N LEU A 248 -28.83 -5.65 3.57
CA LEU A 248 -28.43 -6.98 3.11
C LEU A 248 -29.18 -7.42 1.83
N GLY A 249 -30.46 -7.02 1.69
CA GLY A 249 -31.27 -7.31 0.49
C GLY A 249 -30.72 -6.72 -0.81
N LYS A 250 -29.86 -5.69 -0.75
CA LYS A 250 -29.20 -5.09 -1.92
C LYS A 250 -28.21 -6.03 -2.61
N LEU A 251 -27.62 -6.98 -1.86
CA LEU A 251 -26.66 -7.95 -2.41
C LEU A 251 -27.30 -8.91 -3.41
N LEU A 252 -28.56 -9.32 -3.17
CA LEU A 252 -29.22 -10.38 -3.92
C LEU A 252 -29.33 -10.07 -5.42
N PRO A 253 -29.96 -8.95 -5.84
CA PRO A 253 -30.10 -8.64 -7.26
C PRO A 253 -28.75 -8.33 -7.92
N LYS A 254 -27.79 -7.86 -7.15
CA LYS A 254 -26.45 -7.57 -7.66
C LYS A 254 -25.53 -8.79 -7.69
N ARG A 255 -25.87 -9.88 -7.00
CA ARG A 255 -24.97 -11.04 -6.81
C ARG A 255 -23.57 -10.60 -6.37
N ALA A 256 -23.53 -9.59 -5.49
CA ALA A 256 -22.32 -8.89 -5.09
C ALA A 256 -21.48 -9.74 -4.12
N THR A 257 -20.17 -9.55 -4.19
CA THR A 257 -19.20 -10.10 -3.23
C THR A 257 -18.66 -8.98 -2.35
N ILE A 258 -18.43 -9.28 -1.07
CA ILE A 258 -17.68 -8.41 -0.14
C ILE A 258 -16.55 -9.27 0.42
N VAL A 259 -15.32 -8.85 0.23
CA VAL A 259 -14.12 -9.54 0.70
C VAL A 259 -13.21 -8.58 1.46
N GLY A 260 -12.63 -9.03 2.57
CA GLY A 260 -11.60 -8.30 3.30
C GLY A 260 -10.21 -8.73 2.85
N THR A 261 -9.27 -7.79 2.79
CA THR A 261 -7.87 -8.09 2.50
C THR A 261 -6.92 -7.34 3.42
N VAL A 262 -5.78 -7.96 3.72
CA VAL A 262 -4.65 -7.39 4.46
C VAL A 262 -3.38 -8.11 4.02
N LEU A 263 -2.27 -7.37 3.86
CA LEU A 263 -0.98 -8.00 3.51
C LEU A 263 -0.20 -8.42 4.77
N ARG A 264 -0.13 -7.55 5.77
CA ARG A 264 0.69 -7.76 6.97
C ARG A 264 0.41 -9.07 7.69
N GLY A 265 -0.87 -9.44 7.83
CA GLY A 265 -1.32 -10.64 8.55
C GLY A 265 -1.27 -11.94 7.75
N ARG A 266 -0.85 -11.91 6.48
CA ARG A 266 -0.74 -13.12 5.65
C ARG A 266 0.39 -14.02 6.13
N SER A 267 0.25 -15.33 5.89
CA SER A 267 1.32 -16.29 6.05
C SER A 267 2.51 -15.96 5.15
N LEU A 268 3.68 -16.53 5.45
CA LEU A 268 4.87 -16.35 4.61
C LEU A 268 4.60 -16.82 3.17
N ASP A 269 3.98 -18.00 3.00
CA ASP A 269 3.67 -18.55 1.68
C ASP A 269 2.76 -17.64 0.86
N GLU A 270 1.77 -17.02 1.49
CA GLU A 270 0.89 -16.06 0.81
C GLU A 270 1.62 -14.77 0.44
N LYS A 271 2.54 -14.28 1.29
CA LYS A 271 3.38 -13.12 0.99
C LYS A 271 4.35 -13.42 -0.14
N VAL A 272 4.99 -14.58 -0.14
CA VAL A 272 5.86 -15.06 -1.23
C VAL A 272 5.07 -15.14 -2.53
N ALA A 273 3.89 -15.76 -2.50
CA ALA A 273 3.06 -15.92 -3.69
C ALA A 273 2.66 -14.58 -4.30
N VAL A 274 2.18 -13.63 -3.49
CA VAL A 274 1.78 -12.30 -3.98
C VAL A 274 2.96 -11.48 -4.47
N SER A 275 4.11 -11.54 -3.77
CA SER A 275 5.33 -10.82 -4.18
C SER A 275 5.89 -11.33 -5.51
N ARG A 276 5.91 -12.66 -5.70
CA ARG A 276 6.35 -13.26 -6.96
C ARG A 276 5.43 -12.90 -8.12
N ALA A 277 4.12 -13.08 -7.95
CA ALA A 277 3.16 -12.73 -8.98
C ALA A 277 3.20 -11.22 -9.32
N PHE A 278 3.38 -10.36 -8.31
CA PHE A 278 3.59 -8.92 -8.52
C PHE A 278 4.88 -8.63 -9.30
N ALA A 279 5.98 -9.31 -8.94
CA ALA A 279 7.26 -9.17 -9.65
C ALA A 279 7.14 -9.55 -11.12
N ASP A 280 6.44 -10.65 -11.42
CA ASP A 280 6.29 -11.16 -12.78
C ASP A 280 5.32 -10.31 -13.63
N GLU A 281 4.22 -9.81 -13.04
CA GLU A 281 3.15 -9.16 -13.79
C GLU A 281 3.19 -7.62 -13.76
N VAL A 282 3.70 -7.02 -12.69
CA VAL A 282 3.60 -5.57 -12.46
C VAL A 282 4.94 -4.85 -12.56
N VAL A 283 6.02 -5.44 -12.04
CA VAL A 283 7.37 -4.83 -12.10
C VAL A 283 7.77 -4.43 -13.53
N PRO A 284 7.55 -5.24 -14.58
CA PRO A 284 7.87 -4.85 -15.95
C PRO A 284 7.19 -3.56 -16.42
N ARG A 285 6.02 -3.23 -15.90
CA ARG A 285 5.30 -1.99 -16.26
C ARG A 285 5.98 -0.74 -15.73
N PHE A 286 6.76 -0.83 -14.66
CA PHE A 286 7.64 0.26 -14.21
C PHE A 286 8.80 0.47 -15.18
N GLU A 287 9.42 -0.62 -15.65
CA GLU A 287 10.51 -0.58 -16.62
C GLU A 287 10.06 -0.02 -17.98
N GLU A 288 8.81 -0.29 -18.37
CA GLU A 288 8.15 0.27 -19.54
C GLU A 288 7.69 1.74 -19.35
N GLY A 289 7.83 2.30 -18.15
CA GLY A 289 7.42 3.67 -17.83
C GLY A 289 5.90 3.87 -17.72
N MET A 290 5.11 2.80 -17.66
CA MET A 290 3.64 2.88 -17.50
C MET A 290 3.26 3.24 -16.07
N LEU A 291 4.07 2.85 -15.09
CA LEU A 291 3.88 3.07 -13.66
C LEU A 291 5.03 3.88 -13.08
N ARG A 292 4.72 4.68 -12.06
CA ARG A 292 5.72 5.41 -11.26
C ARG A 292 5.27 5.53 -9.81
N VAL A 293 6.21 5.60 -8.90
CA VAL A 293 5.93 5.93 -7.50
C VAL A 293 5.60 7.43 -7.41
N VAL A 294 4.48 7.75 -6.77
CA VAL A 294 4.09 9.14 -6.48
C VAL A 294 4.55 9.45 -5.05
N VAL A 295 5.61 10.23 -4.93
CA VAL A 295 6.16 10.66 -3.63
C VAL A 295 5.76 12.10 -3.38
N ASP A 296 5.03 12.35 -2.29
CA ASP A 296 4.64 13.68 -1.83
C ASP A 296 5.82 14.40 -1.18
N ARG A 297 6.47 13.72 -0.24
CA ARG A 297 7.61 14.27 0.50
C ARG A 297 8.55 13.15 0.95
N ARG A 298 9.85 13.52 1.07
CA ARG A 298 10.87 12.68 1.70
C ARG A 298 11.27 13.26 3.04
N PHE A 299 11.56 12.39 3.98
CA PHE A 299 12.11 12.72 5.29
C PHE A 299 13.30 11.83 5.56
N ASP A 300 14.30 12.35 6.28
CA ASP A 300 15.34 11.50 6.85
C ASP A 300 14.74 10.61 7.95
N LEU A 301 15.34 9.45 8.21
CA LEU A 301 14.89 8.55 9.27
C LEU A 301 14.80 9.27 10.62
N ASP A 302 15.72 10.20 10.89
CA ASP A 302 15.74 11.01 12.11
C ASP A 302 14.51 11.92 12.27
N ASP A 303 13.85 12.26 11.17
CA ASP A 303 12.63 13.09 11.14
C ASP A 303 11.35 12.28 11.17
N ILE A 304 11.39 11.02 11.60
CA ILE A 304 10.25 10.10 11.59
C ILE A 304 9.00 10.66 12.28
N ALA A 305 9.16 11.36 13.39
CA ALA A 305 8.04 11.99 14.09
C ALA A 305 7.35 13.05 13.23
N ALA A 306 8.13 13.87 12.51
CA ALA A 306 7.60 14.89 11.59
C ALA A 306 6.90 14.24 10.38
N ALA A 307 7.42 13.12 9.87
CA ALA A 307 6.79 12.35 8.81
C ALA A 307 5.41 11.80 9.24
N HIS A 308 5.29 11.30 10.48
CA HIS A 308 4.01 10.86 11.06
C HIS A 308 3.01 12.01 11.20
N VAL A 309 3.44 13.18 11.72
CA VAL A 309 2.61 14.40 11.79
C VAL A 309 2.11 14.80 10.39
N HIS A 310 2.99 14.75 9.38
CA HIS A 310 2.61 15.09 8.01
C HIS A 310 1.53 14.13 7.46
N MET A 311 1.65 12.83 7.72
CA MET A 311 0.63 11.86 7.32
C MET A 311 -0.69 12.03 8.08
N GLU A 312 -0.65 12.35 9.37
CA GLU A 312 -1.86 12.63 10.18
C GLU A 312 -2.64 13.82 9.66
N GLY A 313 -1.95 14.83 9.15
CA GLY A 313 -2.56 16.00 8.53
C GLY A 313 -3.33 15.71 7.24
N ASN A 314 -3.21 14.49 6.69
CA ASN A 314 -3.88 14.06 5.45
C ASN A 314 -3.69 15.04 4.27
N ALA A 315 -2.58 15.78 4.24
CA ALA A 315 -2.29 16.74 3.17
C ALA A 315 -1.61 16.07 1.96
N ASN A 316 -0.96 14.94 2.17
CA ASN A 316 -0.15 14.25 1.16
C ASN A 316 -0.95 13.75 -0.05
N VAL A 317 -0.29 13.74 -1.21
CA VAL A 317 -0.71 13.02 -2.42
C VAL A 317 0.33 11.94 -2.70
N GLY A 318 -0.06 10.68 -2.60
CA GLY A 318 0.88 9.55 -2.72
C GLY A 318 1.61 9.23 -1.42
N LYS A 319 2.87 8.81 -1.53
CA LYS A 319 3.70 8.27 -0.46
C LYS A 319 4.50 9.35 0.26
N ILE A 320 4.77 9.09 1.53
CA ILE A 320 5.77 9.79 2.33
C ILE A 320 6.96 8.84 2.45
N ALA A 321 8.05 9.15 1.77
CA ALA A 321 9.24 8.33 1.75
C ALA A 321 10.17 8.67 2.92
N LEU A 322 10.95 7.68 3.35
CA LEU A 322 11.98 7.79 4.38
C LEU A 322 13.32 7.41 3.78
N ASP A 323 14.27 8.34 3.80
CA ASP A 323 15.65 8.08 3.47
C ASP A 323 16.35 7.55 4.74
N VAL A 324 16.73 6.26 4.72
CA VAL A 324 17.30 5.57 5.88
C VAL A 324 18.80 5.75 5.92
N ARG A 325 19.46 5.66 4.77
CA ARG A 325 20.88 5.97 4.60
C ARG A 325 21.04 6.93 3.45
N THR A 326 21.65 8.08 3.70
CA THR A 326 22.18 8.95 2.64
C THR A 326 23.34 8.21 1.99
N GLY A 327 23.15 7.76 0.75
CA GLY A 327 24.17 7.08 -0.05
C GLY A 327 25.32 7.97 -0.44
#